data_1877a2a91fc8dbc687c595425e8eb685
#
_entry.id   1877a2a91fc8dbc687c595425e8eb685
#
_cell.length_a   1.000
_cell.length_b   1.000
_cell.length_c   1.000
_cell.angle_alpha   90.00
_cell.angle_beta   90.00
_cell.angle_gamma   90.00
#
_symmetry.space_group_name_H-M   'P 1'
#
loop_
_entity.id
_entity.type
_entity.pdbx_description
1 polymer ?
#
loop_
_entity_poly.entity_id
_entity_poly.type
_entity_poly.pdbx_seq_one_letter_code
_entity_poly.pdbx_strand_id
1 'polypeptide(L)'
;MDASCTKNNITLIHEDIKQVYHKLFDKALKEYNAKQKRKDRQIKSYYDKISRSKQEKLFYEVIVQIGNRDDTGVGSSSAEVATWVLKDYVKKFQLRNPQLYVIGTYIHLDEETPHLHLNFIPWVSSCKRGLETKTSLKAALATRGFVSEGKGNTEWKQWAEAEKEDIALIMSRYGIDWKKKDTHNKHLSVLDYKKQERAKEVAAFEEEIEGARVVLE
;
A
#
# COMPACT_ATOMS: atom_id res chain seq x y z
N MET A 1 0.52 14.99 11.97
CA MET A 1 1.85 14.38 12.19
C MET A 1 2.46 15.03 13.43
N ASP A 2 2.70 14.28 14.49
CA ASP A 2 3.36 14.78 15.69
C ASP A 2 4.87 14.55 15.58
N ALA A 3 5.63 15.62 15.40
CA ALA A 3 7.08 15.57 15.21
C ALA A 3 7.82 14.92 16.39
N SER A 4 7.26 14.95 17.61
CA SER A 4 7.84 14.31 18.78
C SER A 4 7.76 12.78 18.71
N CYS A 5 6.80 12.23 17.97
CA CYS A 5 6.55 10.81 17.83
C CYS A 5 7.22 10.19 16.60
N THR A 6 7.76 10.98 15.65
CA THR A 6 8.40 10.48 14.43
C THR A 6 9.55 9.50 14.71
N LYS A 7 10.26 9.66 15.83
CA LYS A 7 11.32 8.73 16.30
C LYS A 7 10.80 7.31 16.60
N ASN A 8 9.49 7.13 16.77
CA ASN A 8 8.86 5.84 17.05
C ASN A 8 8.50 5.08 15.78
N ASN A 9 8.56 5.73 14.59
CA ASN A 9 8.30 5.09 13.32
C ASN A 9 9.27 3.93 13.08
N ILE A 10 8.77 2.86 12.48
CA ILE A 10 9.52 1.61 12.32
C ILE A 10 9.79 1.38 10.84
N THR A 11 11.06 1.29 10.47
CA THR A 11 11.49 0.85 9.14
C THR A 11 11.86 -0.62 9.20
N LEU A 12 11.17 -1.47 8.44
CA LEU A 12 11.45 -2.90 8.36
C LEU A 12 12.29 -3.27 7.14
N ILE A 13 12.02 -2.62 6.00
CA ILE A 13 12.74 -2.80 4.73
C ILE A 13 12.99 -1.43 4.13
N HIS A 14 14.22 -1.21 3.64
CA HIS A 14 14.58 -0.02 2.88
C HIS A 14 15.70 -0.36 1.89
N GLU A 15 15.37 -0.41 0.60
CA GLU A 15 16.34 -0.65 -0.48
C GLU A 15 16.35 0.53 -1.46
N ASP A 16 17.51 0.84 -2.02
CA ASP A 16 17.63 1.86 -3.08
C ASP A 16 16.94 1.38 -4.36
N ILE A 17 15.94 2.11 -4.80
CA ILE A 17 15.11 1.75 -5.95
C ILE A 17 15.92 1.57 -7.24
N LYS A 18 16.99 2.37 -7.46
CA LYS A 18 17.80 2.26 -8.67
C LYS A 18 18.62 0.98 -8.64
N GLN A 19 19.19 0.62 -7.47
CA GLN A 19 19.92 -0.64 -7.31
C GLN A 19 18.99 -1.85 -7.52
N VAL A 20 17.74 -1.78 -7.03
CA VAL A 20 16.76 -2.84 -7.27
C VAL A 20 16.40 -2.93 -8.75
N TYR A 21 16.26 -1.80 -9.46
CA TYR A 21 16.05 -1.81 -10.91
C TYR A 21 17.21 -2.48 -11.65
N HIS A 22 18.46 -2.20 -11.28
CA HIS A 22 19.63 -2.89 -11.82
C HIS A 22 19.58 -4.40 -11.56
N LYS A 23 19.29 -4.80 -10.32
CA LYS A 23 19.17 -6.20 -9.90
C LYS A 23 18.11 -6.96 -10.71
N LEU A 24 16.95 -6.37 -10.91
CA LEU A 24 15.81 -7.03 -11.56
C LEU A 24 15.88 -7.04 -13.09
N PHE A 25 16.41 -5.98 -13.71
CA PHE A 25 16.18 -5.72 -15.13
C PHE A 25 17.45 -5.64 -16.00
N ASP A 26 18.66 -5.48 -15.44
CA ASP A 26 19.89 -5.27 -16.24
C ASP A 26 20.21 -6.44 -17.18
N LYS A 27 19.96 -7.68 -16.74
CA LYS A 27 20.16 -8.84 -17.59
C LYS A 27 19.28 -8.75 -18.85
N ALA A 28 17.97 -8.56 -18.64
CA ALA A 28 17.01 -8.45 -19.75
C ALA A 28 17.27 -7.20 -20.62
N LEU A 29 17.73 -6.11 -20.01
CA LEU A 29 18.11 -4.89 -20.73
C LEU A 29 19.31 -5.13 -21.66
N LYS A 30 20.36 -5.80 -21.20
CA LYS A 30 21.53 -6.16 -22.01
C LYS A 30 21.13 -7.05 -23.19
N GLU A 31 20.33 -8.09 -22.93
CA GLU A 31 19.83 -9.01 -23.95
C GLU A 31 18.93 -8.30 -24.97
N TYR A 32 18.08 -7.38 -24.53
CA TYR A 32 17.26 -6.56 -25.41
C TYR A 32 18.13 -5.68 -26.31
N ASN A 33 19.08 -4.93 -25.73
CA ASN A 33 19.94 -4.02 -26.46
C ASN A 33 20.86 -4.73 -27.46
N ALA A 34 21.33 -5.93 -27.15
CA ALA A 34 22.13 -6.75 -28.08
C ALA A 34 21.38 -7.13 -29.38
N LYS A 35 20.07 -7.25 -29.30
CA LYS A 35 19.19 -7.52 -30.46
C LYS A 35 18.86 -6.27 -31.28
N GLN A 36 19.17 -5.06 -30.80
CA GLN A 36 18.86 -3.81 -31.49
C GLN A 36 19.98 -3.41 -32.45
N LYS A 37 19.71 -3.47 -33.75
CA LYS A 37 20.66 -3.01 -34.79
C LYS A 37 20.85 -1.48 -34.77
N ARG A 38 19.83 -0.73 -34.37
CA ARG A 38 19.83 0.73 -34.37
C ARG A 38 20.07 1.24 -32.93
N LYS A 39 21.03 2.15 -32.77
CA LYS A 39 21.39 2.75 -31.45
C LYS A 39 20.25 3.55 -30.82
N ASP A 40 19.41 4.19 -31.64
CA ASP A 40 18.24 4.96 -31.16
C ASP A 40 17.13 4.09 -30.54
N ARG A 41 17.14 2.78 -30.79
CA ARG A 41 16.24 1.80 -30.18
C ARG A 41 16.80 1.16 -28.92
N GLN A 42 18.07 1.39 -28.62
CA GLN A 42 18.68 0.89 -27.40
C GLN A 42 18.23 1.72 -26.19
N ILE A 43 18.01 1.06 -25.06
CA ILE A 43 17.59 1.67 -23.80
C ILE A 43 18.83 1.81 -22.93
N LYS A 44 19.20 3.04 -22.58
CA LYS A 44 20.39 3.31 -21.75
C LYS A 44 20.17 2.91 -20.28
N SER A 45 18.99 3.24 -19.73
CA SER A 45 18.61 2.94 -18.37
C SER A 45 17.13 2.56 -18.35
N TYR A 46 16.81 1.40 -17.80
CA TYR A 46 15.40 0.98 -17.70
C TYR A 46 14.68 1.80 -16.62
N TYR A 47 15.35 2.15 -15.53
CA TYR A 47 14.82 3.06 -14.52
C TYR A 47 14.40 4.39 -15.13
N ASP A 48 15.28 5.05 -15.90
CA ASP A 48 14.96 6.34 -16.53
C ASP A 48 13.86 6.23 -17.58
N LYS A 49 13.78 5.11 -18.29
CA LYS A 49 12.69 4.85 -19.22
C LYS A 49 11.36 4.82 -18.49
N ILE A 50 11.25 4.07 -17.38
CA ILE A 50 10.02 3.95 -16.61
C ILE A 50 9.68 5.26 -15.89
N SER A 51 10.66 5.98 -15.33
CA SER A 51 10.43 7.26 -14.64
C SER A 51 9.82 8.34 -15.53
N ARG A 52 10.09 8.28 -16.84
CA ARG A 52 9.54 9.21 -17.86
C ARG A 52 8.26 8.69 -18.50
N SER A 53 7.83 7.49 -18.17
CA SER A 53 6.61 6.90 -18.73
C SER A 53 5.37 7.56 -18.13
N LYS A 54 4.37 7.81 -18.98
CA LYS A 54 3.03 8.25 -18.53
C LYS A 54 2.10 7.09 -18.18
N GLN A 55 2.47 5.86 -18.55
CA GLN A 55 1.63 4.67 -18.42
C GLN A 55 2.17 3.70 -17.36
N GLU A 56 3.49 3.68 -17.16
CA GLU A 56 4.16 2.76 -16.24
C GLU A 56 4.62 3.52 -15.00
N LYS A 57 4.56 2.91 -13.83
CA LYS A 57 5.03 3.47 -12.56
C LYS A 57 6.32 2.78 -12.13
N LEU A 58 7.23 3.55 -11.50
CA LEU A 58 8.47 3.01 -10.95
C LEU A 58 8.20 1.98 -9.85
N PHE A 59 7.24 2.24 -8.99
CA PHE A 59 6.80 1.37 -7.91
C PHE A 59 5.33 1.63 -7.60
N TYR A 60 4.77 0.76 -6.80
CA TYR A 60 3.42 0.89 -6.24
C TYR A 60 3.50 0.89 -4.73
N GLU A 61 2.57 1.58 -4.12
CA GLU A 61 2.40 1.64 -2.68
C GLU A 61 1.04 1.08 -2.29
N VAL A 62 1.01 0.35 -1.19
CA VAL A 62 -0.22 0.04 -0.46
C VAL A 62 -0.10 0.52 0.96
N ILE A 63 -1.17 1.10 1.46
CA ILE A 63 -1.30 1.48 2.86
C ILE A 63 -2.21 0.47 3.54
N VAL A 64 -1.76 -0.08 4.66
CA VAL A 64 -2.50 -1.05 5.47
C VAL A 64 -2.69 -0.47 6.86
N GLN A 65 -3.94 -0.30 7.24
CA GLN A 65 -4.34 0.17 8.56
C GLN A 65 -5.30 -0.84 9.20
N ILE A 66 -5.16 -1.06 10.50
CA ILE A 66 -6.03 -1.93 11.29
C ILE A 66 -6.77 -1.05 12.29
N GLY A 67 -8.11 -1.08 12.21
CA GLY A 67 -8.96 -0.24 13.05
C GLY A 67 -8.95 1.23 12.66
N ASN A 68 -9.32 2.07 13.59
CA ASN A 68 -9.39 3.53 13.47
C ASN A 68 -8.90 4.19 14.78
N ARG A 69 -9.01 5.52 14.90
CA ARG A 69 -8.59 6.28 16.08
C ARG A 69 -9.24 5.80 17.38
N ASP A 70 -10.51 5.40 17.34
CA ASP A 70 -11.29 5.09 18.54
C ASP A 70 -10.94 3.69 19.10
N ASP A 71 -10.52 2.76 18.23
CA ASP A 71 -10.24 1.37 18.60
C ASP A 71 -8.74 1.03 18.63
N THR A 72 -7.91 1.65 17.79
CA THR A 72 -6.46 1.39 17.69
C THR A 72 -5.62 2.68 17.67
N GLY A 73 -6.07 3.73 18.35
CA GLY A 73 -5.34 4.99 18.43
C GLY A 73 -3.93 4.82 19.02
N VAL A 74 -2.94 5.54 18.46
CA VAL A 74 -1.54 5.48 18.92
C VAL A 74 -1.44 5.76 20.41
N GLY A 75 -0.64 4.94 21.12
CA GLY A 75 -0.49 4.99 22.59
C GLY A 75 -1.42 4.04 23.34
N SER A 76 -2.37 3.39 22.68
CA SER A 76 -3.21 2.33 23.28
C SER A 76 -2.55 0.95 23.19
N SER A 77 -2.94 0.03 24.06
CA SER A 77 -2.54 -1.39 23.97
C SER A 77 -3.01 -2.04 22.67
N SER A 78 -4.16 -1.64 22.15
CA SER A 78 -4.68 -2.09 20.87
C SER A 78 -3.80 -1.63 19.69
N ALA A 79 -3.20 -0.44 19.77
CA ALA A 79 -2.24 0.05 18.77
C ALA A 79 -0.97 -0.81 18.71
N GLU A 80 -0.49 -1.30 19.88
CA GLU A 80 0.65 -2.22 19.93
C GLU A 80 0.33 -3.53 19.24
N VAL A 81 -0.85 -4.10 19.51
CA VAL A 81 -1.31 -5.34 18.86
C VAL A 81 -1.47 -5.13 17.34
N ALA A 82 -2.08 -4.02 16.90
CA ALA A 82 -2.16 -3.66 15.48
C ALA A 82 -0.77 -3.58 14.83
N THR A 83 0.21 -3.00 15.53
CA THR A 83 1.60 -2.93 15.06
C THR A 83 2.23 -4.31 14.91
N TRP A 84 1.97 -5.26 15.79
CA TRP A 84 2.45 -6.64 15.67
C TRP A 84 1.83 -7.35 14.47
N VAL A 85 0.52 -7.18 14.26
CA VAL A 85 -0.17 -7.72 13.07
C VAL A 85 0.44 -7.18 11.80
N LEU A 86 0.70 -5.86 11.71
CA LEU A 86 1.34 -5.24 10.54
C LEU A 86 2.75 -5.79 10.28
N LYS A 87 3.55 -6.01 11.34
CA LYS A 87 4.88 -6.64 11.22
C LYS A 87 4.80 -8.07 10.71
N ASP A 88 3.86 -8.87 11.20
CA ASP A 88 3.68 -10.26 10.75
C ASP A 88 3.17 -10.34 9.32
N TYR A 89 2.33 -9.37 8.91
CA TYR A 89 1.89 -9.26 7.52
C TYR A 89 3.06 -9.03 6.57
N VAL A 90 3.97 -8.09 6.90
CA VAL A 90 5.18 -7.81 6.10
C VAL A 90 6.06 -9.04 5.96
N LYS A 91 6.33 -9.78 7.04
CA LYS A 91 7.21 -10.97 7.03
C LYS A 91 6.81 -12.02 5.97
N LYS A 92 5.52 -12.15 5.68
CA LYS A 92 5.01 -13.15 4.73
C LYS A 92 4.65 -12.58 3.37
N PHE A 93 4.66 -11.26 3.22
CA PHE A 93 4.21 -10.59 2.00
C PHE A 93 4.99 -11.04 0.76
N GLN A 94 6.33 -11.06 0.83
CA GLN A 94 7.17 -11.44 -0.31
C GLN A 94 6.99 -12.91 -0.73
N LEU A 95 6.72 -13.80 0.22
CA LEU A 95 6.44 -15.22 -0.08
C LEU A 95 5.09 -15.39 -0.79
N ARG A 96 4.07 -14.64 -0.36
CA ARG A 96 2.76 -14.63 -1.02
C ARG A 96 2.81 -13.95 -2.39
N ASN A 97 3.68 -12.95 -2.54
CA ASN A 97 3.75 -12.08 -3.71
C ASN A 97 5.15 -12.08 -4.34
N PRO A 98 5.63 -13.20 -4.90
CA PRO A 98 7.01 -13.32 -5.39
C PRO A 98 7.33 -12.36 -6.55
N GLN A 99 6.33 -11.93 -7.35
CA GLN A 99 6.47 -10.96 -8.42
C GLN A 99 6.26 -9.49 -8.01
N LEU A 100 6.03 -9.23 -6.71
CA LEU A 100 5.95 -7.89 -6.14
C LEU A 100 7.19 -7.68 -5.26
N TYR A 101 8.30 -7.24 -5.84
CA TYR A 101 9.55 -7.06 -5.10
C TYR A 101 9.45 -5.90 -4.13
N VAL A 102 9.47 -6.18 -2.83
CA VAL A 102 9.34 -5.16 -1.78
C VAL A 102 10.64 -4.36 -1.67
N ILE A 103 10.54 -3.04 -1.77
CA ILE A 103 11.67 -2.10 -1.68
C ILE A 103 11.63 -1.24 -0.41
N GLY A 104 10.47 -1.10 0.20
CA GLY A 104 10.33 -0.31 1.43
C GLY A 104 9.09 -0.69 2.22
N THR A 105 9.24 -0.77 3.53
CA THR A 105 8.12 -0.98 4.45
C THR A 105 8.34 -0.14 5.70
N TYR A 106 7.37 0.74 5.98
CA TYR A 106 7.43 1.71 7.07
C TYR A 106 6.13 1.65 7.86
N ILE A 107 6.22 1.51 9.18
CA ILE A 107 5.07 1.62 10.06
C ILE A 107 5.13 2.98 10.73
N HIS A 108 4.13 3.80 10.49
CA HIS A 108 3.98 5.12 11.07
C HIS A 108 3.22 5.01 12.41
N LEU A 109 3.81 5.61 13.43
CA LEU A 109 3.29 5.72 14.81
C LEU A 109 3.23 7.18 15.27
N ASP A 110 3.39 8.13 14.35
CA ASP A 110 3.36 9.56 14.56
C ASP A 110 2.07 10.23 14.05
N GLU A 111 1.10 9.42 13.68
CA GLU A 111 -0.25 9.84 13.27
C GLU A 111 -1.30 9.21 14.23
N GLU A 112 -2.59 9.42 13.95
CA GLU A 112 -3.66 9.00 14.87
C GLU A 112 -3.74 7.48 15.07
N THR A 113 -3.43 6.69 14.05
CA THR A 113 -3.49 5.22 14.06
C THR A 113 -2.25 4.60 13.41
N PRO A 114 -1.75 3.48 13.95
CA PRO A 114 -0.67 2.74 13.30
C PRO A 114 -1.06 2.32 11.89
N HIS A 115 -0.23 2.62 10.93
CA HIS A 115 -0.42 2.17 9.56
C HIS A 115 0.89 1.85 8.87
N LEU A 116 0.84 0.90 7.95
CA LEU A 116 1.97 0.40 7.19
C LEU A 116 1.95 1.01 5.80
N HIS A 117 3.05 1.61 5.38
CA HIS A 117 3.37 1.89 3.97
C HIS A 117 4.22 0.75 3.43
N LEU A 118 3.75 0.06 2.41
CA LEU A 118 4.46 -1.04 1.75
C LEU A 118 4.65 -0.69 0.27
N ASN A 119 5.92 -0.50 -0.11
CA ASN A 119 6.34 -0.12 -1.45
C ASN A 119 6.94 -1.31 -2.19
N PHE A 120 6.49 -1.57 -3.43
CA PHE A 120 6.99 -2.68 -4.22
C PHE A 120 7.10 -2.37 -5.70
N ILE A 121 8.02 -3.08 -6.37
CA ILE A 121 8.17 -3.07 -7.82
C ILE A 121 7.56 -4.36 -8.36
N PRO A 122 6.49 -4.28 -9.17
CA PRO A 122 5.96 -5.46 -9.85
C PRO A 122 6.89 -5.84 -11.01
N TRP A 123 7.19 -7.12 -11.14
CA TRP A 123 8.02 -7.61 -12.23
C TRP A 123 7.50 -8.93 -12.79
N VAL A 124 7.79 -9.18 -14.05
CA VAL A 124 7.42 -10.40 -14.75
C VAL A 124 8.49 -10.75 -15.77
N SER A 125 8.78 -12.04 -15.90
CA SER A 125 9.72 -12.59 -16.88
C SER A 125 9.00 -13.30 -18.05
N SER A 126 9.79 -13.80 -18.99
CA SER A 126 9.31 -14.56 -20.16
C SER A 126 8.38 -13.75 -21.09
N CYS A 127 8.58 -12.44 -21.15
CA CYS A 127 7.82 -11.54 -21.99
C CYS A 127 8.25 -11.65 -23.46
N LYS A 128 7.30 -11.89 -24.37
CA LYS A 128 7.58 -12.01 -25.83
C LYS A 128 7.89 -10.68 -26.51
N ARG A 129 7.45 -9.54 -25.94
CA ARG A 129 7.63 -8.19 -26.54
C ARG A 129 8.34 -7.26 -25.57
N GLY A 130 9.31 -6.50 -26.05
CA GLY A 130 10.14 -5.61 -25.24
C GLY A 130 11.24 -6.36 -24.51
N LEU A 131 11.51 -5.94 -23.26
CA LEU A 131 12.41 -6.69 -22.39
C LEU A 131 11.76 -8.03 -22.00
N GLU A 132 12.58 -9.08 -21.91
CA GLU A 132 12.15 -10.40 -21.44
C GLU A 132 11.65 -10.33 -20.00
N THR A 133 12.37 -9.59 -19.14
CA THR A 133 11.93 -9.23 -17.77
C THR A 133 11.63 -7.75 -17.71
N LYS A 134 10.43 -7.38 -17.28
CA LYS A 134 9.97 -5.98 -17.22
C LYS A 134 9.00 -5.73 -16.07
N THR A 135 8.81 -4.45 -15.74
CA THR A 135 7.76 -4.05 -14.79
C THR A 135 6.37 -4.16 -15.44
N SER A 136 5.43 -4.76 -14.73
CA SER A 136 4.02 -4.80 -15.11
C SER A 136 3.18 -5.31 -13.94
N LEU A 137 2.38 -4.45 -13.31
CA LEU A 137 1.50 -4.86 -12.22
C LEU A 137 0.46 -5.90 -12.69
N LYS A 138 -0.23 -5.60 -13.79
CA LYS A 138 -1.24 -6.51 -14.35
C LYS A 138 -0.67 -7.91 -14.62
N ALA A 139 0.49 -7.99 -15.29
CA ALA A 139 1.09 -9.28 -15.62
C ALA A 139 1.63 -9.99 -14.36
N ALA A 140 2.20 -9.25 -13.40
CA ALA A 140 2.67 -9.81 -12.13
C ALA A 140 1.52 -10.44 -11.32
N LEU A 141 0.36 -9.77 -11.24
CA LEU A 141 -0.82 -10.30 -10.57
C LEU A 141 -1.42 -11.50 -11.32
N ALA A 142 -1.42 -11.45 -12.65
CA ALA A 142 -1.91 -12.57 -13.48
C ALA A 142 -1.10 -13.86 -13.29
N THR A 143 0.20 -13.80 -12.97
CA THR A 143 1.00 -15.00 -12.64
C THR A 143 0.50 -15.73 -11.39
N ARG A 144 -0.25 -15.03 -10.54
CA ARG A 144 -0.90 -15.59 -9.34
C ARG A 144 -2.35 -16.00 -9.57
N GLY A 145 -2.84 -15.93 -10.82
CA GLY A 145 -4.21 -16.29 -11.17
C GLY A 145 -5.23 -15.14 -11.06
N PHE A 146 -4.81 -13.93 -10.69
CA PHE A 146 -5.71 -12.78 -10.68
C PHE A 146 -5.87 -12.26 -12.11
N VAL A 147 -7.03 -12.51 -12.71
CA VAL A 147 -7.33 -12.15 -14.09
C VAL A 147 -8.58 -11.29 -14.12
N SER A 148 -8.52 -10.16 -14.84
CA SER A 148 -9.66 -9.25 -14.94
C SER A 148 -10.86 -9.91 -15.63
N GLU A 149 -12.00 -9.83 -14.98
CA GLU A 149 -13.32 -10.25 -15.50
C GLU A 149 -14.18 -9.05 -15.93
N GLY A 150 -13.55 -7.89 -16.12
CA GLY A 150 -14.20 -6.65 -16.52
C GLY A 150 -13.88 -5.46 -15.61
N LYS A 151 -14.51 -4.30 -15.87
CA LYS A 151 -14.23 -3.05 -15.15
C LYS A 151 -14.49 -3.12 -13.64
N GLY A 152 -15.43 -3.96 -13.22
CA GLY A 152 -15.81 -4.13 -11.80
C GLY A 152 -14.94 -5.12 -11.03
N ASN A 153 -14.22 -6.03 -11.71
CA ASN A 153 -13.42 -7.09 -11.12
C ASN A 153 -12.04 -7.18 -11.78
N THR A 154 -11.19 -6.21 -11.47
CA THR A 154 -9.82 -6.12 -12.00
C THR A 154 -8.87 -7.02 -11.23
N GLU A 155 -7.70 -7.33 -11.83
CA GLU A 155 -6.61 -8.07 -11.18
C GLU A 155 -6.23 -7.45 -9.83
N TRP A 156 -6.16 -6.12 -9.78
CA TRP A 156 -5.87 -5.38 -8.56
C TRP A 156 -6.92 -5.59 -7.47
N LYS A 157 -8.21 -5.53 -7.83
CA LYS A 157 -9.30 -5.72 -6.87
C LYS A 157 -9.29 -7.14 -6.29
N GLN A 158 -9.15 -8.16 -7.15
CA GLN A 158 -9.06 -9.56 -6.72
C GLN A 158 -7.87 -9.79 -5.78
N TRP A 159 -6.71 -9.24 -6.13
CA TRP A 159 -5.52 -9.31 -5.29
C TRP A 159 -5.72 -8.59 -3.95
N ALA A 160 -6.28 -7.38 -3.96
CA ALA A 160 -6.53 -6.62 -2.75
C ALA A 160 -7.51 -7.32 -1.79
N GLU A 161 -8.54 -7.99 -2.31
CA GLU A 161 -9.44 -8.80 -1.47
C GLU A 161 -8.71 -10.00 -0.88
N ALA A 162 -7.88 -10.71 -1.64
CA ALA A 162 -7.07 -11.81 -1.12
C ALA A 162 -6.08 -11.35 -0.02
N GLU A 163 -5.44 -10.20 -0.18
CA GLU A 163 -4.55 -9.65 0.86
C GLU A 163 -5.32 -9.23 2.12
N LYS A 164 -6.57 -8.75 1.99
CA LYS A 164 -7.44 -8.49 3.16
C LYS A 164 -7.80 -9.76 3.92
N GLU A 165 -8.05 -10.86 3.21
CA GLU A 165 -8.29 -12.16 3.84
C GLU A 165 -7.05 -12.66 4.58
N ASP A 166 -5.86 -12.52 3.99
CA ASP A 166 -4.59 -12.85 4.65
C ASP A 166 -4.35 -12.03 5.92
N ILE A 167 -4.65 -10.72 5.89
CA ILE A 167 -4.57 -9.87 7.08
C ILE A 167 -5.58 -10.31 8.14
N ALA A 168 -6.82 -10.62 7.76
CA ALA A 168 -7.84 -11.11 8.68
C ALA A 168 -7.41 -12.40 9.39
N LEU A 169 -6.76 -13.32 8.66
CA LEU A 169 -6.18 -14.55 9.25
C LEU A 169 -5.03 -14.26 10.23
N ILE A 170 -4.24 -13.20 9.98
CA ILE A 170 -3.21 -12.78 10.94
C ILE A 170 -3.88 -12.16 12.16
N MET A 171 -4.84 -11.23 11.98
CA MET A 171 -5.59 -10.57 13.05
C MET A 171 -6.23 -11.58 14.01
N SER A 172 -6.84 -12.64 13.48
CA SER A 172 -7.49 -13.67 14.30
C SER A 172 -6.52 -14.37 15.26
N ARG A 173 -5.23 -14.51 14.91
CA ARG A 173 -4.20 -15.08 15.81
C ARG A 173 -3.90 -14.18 17.01
N TYR A 174 -4.18 -12.88 16.86
CA TYR A 174 -4.04 -11.89 17.93
C TYR A 174 -5.37 -11.61 18.64
N GLY A 175 -6.42 -12.41 18.39
CA GLY A 175 -7.74 -12.25 18.99
C GLY A 175 -8.53 -11.04 18.45
N ILE A 176 -8.17 -10.55 17.26
CA ILE A 176 -8.88 -9.44 16.60
C ILE A 176 -9.80 -10.00 15.52
N ASP A 177 -11.10 -9.76 15.66
CA ASP A 177 -12.07 -10.13 14.63
C ASP A 177 -12.16 -9.05 13.55
N TRP A 178 -11.98 -9.48 12.29
CA TRP A 178 -12.20 -8.58 11.16
C TRP A 178 -13.69 -8.39 10.89
N LYS A 179 -14.16 -7.15 11.02
CA LYS A 179 -15.52 -6.76 10.63
C LYS A 179 -15.51 -6.12 9.26
N LYS A 180 -16.08 -6.80 8.27
CA LYS A 180 -16.28 -6.20 6.94
C LYS A 180 -17.36 -5.11 7.06
N LYS A 181 -16.92 -3.86 6.99
CA LYS A 181 -17.84 -2.73 6.89
C LYS A 181 -18.21 -2.57 5.41
N ASP A 182 -19.38 -3.03 4.98
CA ASP A 182 -19.89 -2.83 3.61
C ASP A 182 -20.33 -1.36 3.38
N THR A 183 -19.42 -0.42 3.70
CA THR A 183 -19.64 1.00 3.48
C THR A 183 -19.08 1.39 2.12
N HIS A 184 -19.96 1.77 1.19
CA HIS A 184 -19.59 2.40 -0.08
C HIS A 184 -19.36 3.90 0.13
N ASN A 185 -18.48 4.27 1.07
CA ASN A 185 -18.14 5.67 1.29
C ASN A 185 -17.44 6.23 0.06
N LYS A 186 -17.96 7.38 -0.41
CA LYS A 186 -17.34 8.11 -1.52
C LYS A 186 -15.92 8.51 -1.11
N HIS A 187 -14.94 8.24 -1.97
CA HIS A 187 -13.57 8.67 -1.72
C HIS A 187 -13.52 10.20 -1.66
N LEU A 188 -13.24 10.72 -0.48
CA LEU A 188 -13.06 12.16 -0.26
C LEU A 188 -11.59 12.54 -0.39
N SER A 189 -11.31 13.77 -0.80
CA SER A 189 -9.96 14.31 -0.64
C SER A 189 -9.63 14.44 0.85
N VAL A 190 -8.34 14.44 1.21
CA VAL A 190 -7.90 14.61 2.60
C VAL A 190 -8.48 15.89 3.23
N LEU A 191 -8.59 16.96 2.44
CA LEU A 191 -9.16 18.23 2.89
C LEU A 191 -10.67 18.12 3.14
N ASP A 192 -11.41 17.45 2.25
CA ASP A 192 -12.85 17.28 2.40
C ASP A 192 -13.19 16.34 3.55
N TYR A 193 -12.39 15.27 3.75
CA TYR A 193 -12.49 14.40 4.91
C TYR A 193 -12.29 15.18 6.22
N LYS A 194 -11.21 15.97 6.33
CA LYS A 194 -10.94 16.79 7.51
C LYS A 194 -12.05 17.83 7.78
N LYS A 195 -12.62 18.43 6.73
CA LYS A 195 -13.77 19.33 6.87
C LYS A 195 -15.00 18.61 7.41
N GLN A 196 -15.27 17.41 6.90
CA GLN A 196 -16.40 16.60 7.32
C GLN A 196 -16.26 16.15 8.80
N GLU A 197 -15.07 15.73 9.21
CA GLU A 197 -14.81 15.35 10.61
C GLU A 197 -14.96 16.54 11.55
N ARG A 198 -14.37 17.71 11.20
CA ARG A 198 -14.56 18.93 12.01
C ARG A 198 -16.02 19.38 12.10
N ALA A 199 -16.78 19.24 11.03
CA ALA A 199 -18.21 19.56 11.07
C ALA A 199 -18.99 18.65 12.03
N LYS A 200 -18.63 17.37 12.11
CA LYS A 200 -19.21 16.43 13.08
C LYS A 200 -18.84 16.80 14.53
N GLU A 201 -17.55 17.15 14.75
CA GLU A 201 -17.08 17.60 16.08
C GLU A 201 -17.83 18.85 16.54
N VAL A 202 -17.99 19.85 15.65
CA VAL A 202 -18.74 21.07 15.96
C VAL A 202 -20.20 20.76 16.27
N ALA A 203 -20.85 19.93 15.47
CA ALA A 203 -22.25 19.55 15.70
C ALA A 203 -22.43 18.82 17.04
N ALA A 204 -21.50 17.95 17.41
CA ALA A 204 -21.51 17.26 18.72
C ALA A 204 -21.37 18.24 19.88
N PHE A 205 -20.48 19.23 19.78
CA PHE A 205 -20.33 20.28 20.80
C PHE A 205 -21.56 21.19 20.89
N GLU A 206 -22.18 21.54 19.76
CA GLU A 206 -23.42 22.32 19.74
C GLU A 206 -24.55 21.58 20.44
N GLU A 207 -24.67 20.27 20.22
CA GLU A 207 -25.67 19.41 20.88
C GLU A 207 -25.42 19.29 22.41
N GLU A 208 -24.15 19.20 22.81
CA GLU A 208 -23.76 19.16 24.23
C GLU A 208 -24.06 20.50 24.93
N ILE A 209 -23.79 21.63 24.27
CA ILE A 209 -24.10 22.97 24.79
C ILE A 209 -25.60 23.16 24.92
N GLU A 210 -26.40 22.75 23.95
CA GLU A 210 -27.85 22.87 24.00
C GLU A 210 -28.43 21.98 25.11
N GLY A 211 -27.93 20.73 25.25
CA GLY A 211 -28.30 19.85 26.36
C GLY A 211 -27.98 20.44 27.74
N ALA A 212 -26.83 21.10 27.88
CA ALA A 212 -26.47 21.77 29.14
C ALA A 212 -27.33 23.00 29.44
N ARG A 213 -27.79 23.74 28.41
CA ARG A 213 -28.72 24.86 28.56
C ARG A 213 -30.09 24.42 29.09
N VAL A 214 -30.61 23.31 28.55
CA VAL A 214 -31.93 22.77 28.97
C VAL A 214 -31.89 22.30 30.43
N VAL A 215 -30.75 21.92 30.98
CA VAL A 215 -30.62 21.49 32.40
C VAL A 215 -30.50 22.69 33.37
N LEU A 216 -30.19 23.89 32.87
CA LEU A 216 -30.00 25.11 33.66
C LEU A 216 -31.25 26.01 33.72
N GLU A 217 -32.30 25.70 32.93
CA GLU A 217 -33.66 26.32 33.01
C GLU A 217 -34.58 25.48 33.88
#